data_e395754d7dd2d973c584f99cef442161
#
_entry.id   e395754d7dd2d973c584f99cef442161
#
_cell.length_a   1.000
_cell.length_b   1.000
_cell.length_c   1.000
_cell.angle_alpha   90.00
_cell.angle_beta   90.00
_cell.angle_gamma   90.00
#
_symmetry.space_group_name_H-M   'P 1'
#
loop_
_entity.id
_entity.type
_entity.pdbx_description
1 polymer ?
#
loop_
_entity_poly.entity_id
_entity_poly.type
_entity_poly.pdbx_seq_one_letter_code
_entity_poly.pdbx_strand_id
1 'polypeptide(L)'
;MRLKRFGTRSGSLARRLGGSLLVVAAGFLLPFTASADTTIKFMAWNFQVETVQEFLKQFEAENPGIKVDAEFIPSAQYAAKLALMHNANTPFDALYVFDHVLGSWSSWLEPLDGYEGAAELKAKMLPLARQSMTYNGKLYGLPYYTSYFGIIYNRKMMTAAGIAAPPKTYAEWVDQAKKIKAAGLAQYPMAWPVKHTGWGGMWVMNTMVASRGGKLLDANLNVTPEALTSLKWWEQTYRDGLSDPNGIELDPNESARAFMTGNYYTILTANFFAGAQWANDKEKSKVAGAAFLAPTPENHATVGFARMYGINAASTHKKEAWQLIKFLGATSKSGDYVTPKQWVEKGALTWGYDGVEKDPVVAASLKSWGADPAEVAANLRNALAMNQVVPFQAPWYAEWELYANGVLQSVLGGRVKPEDGVKQWSDKAKQLAARYQKQ
;
A
#
# COMPACT_ATOMS: atom_id res chain seq x y z
N MET A 1 27.17 51.97 -58.18
CA MET A 1 27.70 52.29 -59.57
C MET A 1 26.82 51.51 -60.58
N ARG A 2 26.10 52.29 -61.43
CA ARG A 2 25.41 51.96 -62.72
C ARG A 2 24.43 50.79 -62.73
N LEU A 3 23.13 50.99 -62.70
CA LEU A 3 22.18 51.34 -63.81
C LEU A 3 22.54 50.76 -65.21
N LYS A 4 21.65 49.93 -65.77
CA LYS A 4 21.09 50.13 -67.05
C LYS A 4 19.80 49.36 -67.34
N ARG A 5 18.86 50.14 -67.77
CA ARG A 5 17.53 49.93 -68.35
C ARG A 5 17.55 49.40 -69.80
N PHE A 6 16.34 49.16 -70.23
CA PHE A 6 15.77 49.03 -71.63
C PHE A 6 15.52 47.57 -72.04
N GLY A 7 14.41 47.27 -72.61
CA GLY A 7 13.35 48.02 -73.22
C GLY A 7 12.28 47.12 -73.84
N THR A 8 11.18 47.70 -74.03
CA THR A 8 9.90 47.26 -74.61
C THR A 8 9.98 46.68 -76.00
N ARG A 9 9.10 45.71 -76.33
CA ARG A 9 8.28 45.78 -77.58
C ARG A 9 7.11 44.82 -77.57
N SER A 10 6.01 45.41 -77.98
CA SER A 10 4.65 44.89 -78.19
C SER A 10 4.57 43.94 -79.42
N GLY A 11 3.60 43.05 -79.40
CA GLY A 11 3.16 42.30 -80.57
C GLY A 11 1.86 41.52 -80.26
N SER A 12 0.83 41.93 -80.97
CA SER A 12 -0.57 41.58 -80.81
C SER A 12 -1.00 40.27 -81.55
N LEU A 13 -2.18 39.81 -81.17
CA LEU A 13 -3.18 38.95 -81.83
C LEU A 13 -2.92 37.45 -81.93
N ALA A 14 -3.80 36.67 -81.32
CA ALA A 14 -4.96 36.06 -82.00
C ALA A 14 -5.77 35.14 -81.02
N ARG A 15 -7.08 35.33 -81.12
CA ARG A 15 -8.14 34.50 -80.51
C ARG A 15 -8.01 33.04 -80.91
N ARG A 16 -8.20 32.14 -79.90
CA ARG A 16 -8.98 30.89 -80.10
C ARG A 16 -9.64 30.51 -78.76
N LEU A 17 -10.95 30.32 -78.86
CA LEU A 17 -11.86 29.76 -77.84
C LEU A 17 -11.48 28.33 -77.57
N GLY A 18 -11.35 28.00 -76.29
CA GLY A 18 -11.27 26.63 -75.80
C GLY A 18 -11.80 26.64 -74.36
N GLY A 19 -13.02 26.16 -74.20
CA GLY A 19 -13.63 26.07 -72.89
C GLY A 19 -12.91 25.07 -71.98
N SER A 20 -12.45 25.52 -70.84
CA SER A 20 -11.96 24.66 -69.80
C SER A 20 -12.95 24.69 -68.59
N LEU A 21 -13.58 23.57 -68.38
CA LEU A 21 -14.35 23.33 -67.15
C LEU A 21 -13.44 23.55 -65.92
N LEU A 22 -13.73 24.56 -65.11
CA LEU A 22 -13.20 24.71 -63.78
C LEU A 22 -13.98 23.77 -62.86
N VAL A 23 -13.39 22.61 -62.55
CA VAL A 23 -13.87 21.78 -61.43
C VAL A 23 -13.40 22.49 -60.13
N VAL A 24 -14.31 23.20 -59.49
CA VAL A 24 -14.12 23.72 -58.16
C VAL A 24 -14.24 22.51 -57.20
N ALA A 25 -13.09 21.94 -56.82
CA ALA A 25 -13.04 21.00 -55.71
C ALA A 25 -13.32 21.79 -54.43
N ALA A 26 -14.59 21.82 -54.01
CA ALA A 26 -14.95 22.26 -52.66
C ALA A 26 -14.41 21.23 -51.66
N GLY A 27 -13.18 21.47 -51.20
CA GLY A 27 -12.65 20.75 -50.03
C GLY A 27 -13.51 21.05 -48.81
N PHE A 28 -14.32 20.09 -48.41
CA PHE A 28 -14.96 20.11 -47.11
C PHE A 28 -13.86 20.06 -46.05
N LEU A 29 -13.38 21.21 -45.59
CA LEU A 29 -12.70 21.36 -44.33
C LEU A 29 -13.74 21.09 -43.20
N LEU A 30 -13.87 19.83 -42.78
CA LEU A 30 -14.53 19.53 -41.52
C LEU A 30 -13.78 20.33 -40.43
N PRO A 31 -14.46 21.16 -39.67
CA PRO A 31 -13.83 21.80 -38.53
C PRO A 31 -13.38 20.68 -37.58
N PHE A 32 -12.08 20.48 -37.49
CA PHE A 32 -11.52 19.78 -36.31
C PHE A 32 -11.85 20.68 -35.14
N THR A 33 -12.98 20.42 -34.47
CA THR A 33 -13.22 20.97 -33.15
C THR A 33 -12.20 20.33 -32.26
N ALA A 34 -11.11 21.03 -32.00
CA ALA A 34 -10.22 20.69 -30.89
C ALA A 34 -11.09 20.71 -29.64
N SER A 35 -11.50 19.55 -29.15
CA SER A 35 -12.11 19.43 -27.83
C SER A 35 -11.12 20.00 -26.85
N ALA A 36 -11.53 20.97 -26.04
CA ALA A 36 -10.66 21.49 -24.98
C ALA A 36 -10.25 20.32 -24.07
N ASP A 37 -8.97 20.26 -23.72
CA ASP A 37 -8.46 19.23 -22.83
C ASP A 37 -9.23 19.25 -21.50
N THR A 38 -9.68 18.09 -21.03
CA THR A 38 -10.25 17.95 -19.69
C THR A 38 -9.10 17.84 -18.68
N THR A 39 -9.10 18.69 -17.66
CA THR A 39 -8.09 18.64 -16.61
C THR A 39 -8.65 17.93 -15.36
N ILE A 40 -8.02 16.83 -14.96
CA ILE A 40 -8.32 16.05 -13.76
C ILE A 40 -7.46 16.56 -12.61
N LYS A 41 -8.08 16.99 -11.52
CA LYS A 41 -7.37 17.34 -10.29
C LYS A 41 -7.15 16.09 -9.44
N PHE A 42 -5.87 15.69 -9.27
CA PHE A 42 -5.46 14.50 -8.56
C PHE A 42 -4.75 14.82 -7.25
N MET A 43 -5.29 14.32 -6.14
CA MET A 43 -4.74 14.53 -4.79
C MET A 43 -3.89 13.34 -4.38
N ALA A 44 -2.59 13.54 -4.21
CA ALA A 44 -1.61 12.52 -3.85
C ALA A 44 -0.81 12.91 -2.61
N TRP A 45 -0.27 11.96 -1.86
CA TRP A 45 0.77 12.29 -0.89
C TRP A 45 2.16 12.30 -1.54
N ASN A 46 3.12 12.94 -0.88
CA ASN A 46 4.45 13.25 -1.40
C ASN A 46 5.45 12.05 -1.33
N PHE A 47 5.04 10.86 -1.76
CA PHE A 47 5.94 9.72 -1.87
C PHE A 47 6.36 9.53 -3.32
N GLN A 48 7.67 9.54 -3.57
CA GLN A 48 8.26 9.38 -4.92
C GLN A 48 7.58 10.22 -6.00
N VAL A 49 7.51 11.52 -5.76
CA VAL A 49 6.80 12.49 -6.60
C VAL A 49 7.19 12.38 -8.06
N GLU A 50 8.49 12.25 -8.36
CA GLU A 50 9.02 12.15 -9.72
C GLU A 50 8.49 10.89 -10.43
N THR A 51 8.43 9.76 -9.74
CA THR A 51 7.86 8.52 -10.28
C THR A 51 6.37 8.68 -10.60
N VAL A 52 5.61 9.32 -9.71
CA VAL A 52 4.18 9.60 -9.99
C VAL A 52 4.04 10.52 -11.19
N GLN A 53 4.84 11.57 -11.30
CA GLN A 53 4.83 12.50 -12.45
C GLN A 53 5.18 11.78 -13.77
N GLU A 54 6.09 10.79 -13.75
CA GLU A 54 6.35 9.94 -14.93
C GLU A 54 5.10 9.14 -15.32
N PHE A 55 4.39 8.55 -14.36
CA PHE A 55 3.14 7.84 -14.65
C PHE A 55 2.06 8.74 -15.23
N LEU A 56 1.91 9.95 -14.70
CA LEU A 56 0.93 10.91 -15.21
C LEU A 56 1.26 11.32 -16.65
N LYS A 57 2.54 11.54 -16.99
CA LYS A 57 2.97 11.78 -18.38
C LYS A 57 2.67 10.60 -19.30
N GLN A 58 2.88 9.37 -18.85
CA GLN A 58 2.53 8.17 -19.62
C GLN A 58 1.01 8.08 -19.84
N PHE A 59 0.22 8.33 -18.79
CA PHE A 59 -1.23 8.37 -18.89
C PHE A 59 -1.72 9.41 -19.91
N GLU A 60 -1.20 10.65 -19.84
CA GLU A 60 -1.57 11.72 -20.77
C GLU A 60 -1.21 11.38 -22.22
N ALA A 61 -0.07 10.72 -22.44
CA ALA A 61 0.33 10.26 -23.77
C ALA A 61 -0.62 9.19 -24.33
N GLU A 62 -1.12 8.29 -23.49
CA GLU A 62 -2.11 7.29 -23.85
C GLU A 62 -3.53 7.86 -24.01
N ASN A 63 -3.82 9.02 -23.38
CA ASN A 63 -5.15 9.62 -23.34
C ASN A 63 -5.15 11.07 -23.82
N PRO A 64 -4.92 11.32 -25.14
CA PRO A 64 -4.98 12.67 -25.69
C PRO A 64 -6.33 13.34 -25.36
N GLY A 65 -6.27 14.60 -24.91
CA GLY A 65 -7.43 15.36 -24.45
C GLY A 65 -7.71 15.26 -22.95
N ILE A 66 -6.88 14.52 -22.18
CA ILE A 66 -6.93 14.51 -20.72
C ILE A 66 -5.59 15.02 -20.17
N LYS A 67 -5.65 15.98 -19.25
CA LYS A 67 -4.52 16.49 -18.48
C LYS A 67 -4.71 16.20 -17.01
N VAL A 68 -3.62 16.06 -16.27
CA VAL A 68 -3.68 15.79 -14.81
C VAL A 68 -2.92 16.87 -14.05
N ASP A 69 -3.67 17.63 -13.25
CA ASP A 69 -3.14 18.56 -12.26
C ASP A 69 -2.99 17.84 -10.93
N ALA A 70 -1.78 17.42 -10.58
CA ALA A 70 -1.51 16.64 -9.38
C ALA A 70 -0.99 17.54 -8.25
N GLU A 71 -1.67 17.49 -7.11
CA GLU A 71 -1.23 18.15 -5.87
C GLU A 71 -0.62 17.12 -4.90
N PHE A 72 0.65 17.33 -4.51
CA PHE A 72 1.39 16.46 -3.61
C PHE A 72 1.41 17.01 -2.20
N ILE A 73 0.79 16.30 -1.27
CA ILE A 73 0.58 16.71 0.12
C ILE A 73 1.46 15.85 1.05
N PRO A 74 2.13 16.45 2.05
CA PRO A 74 2.85 15.66 3.06
C PRO A 74 1.94 14.63 3.72
N SER A 75 2.39 13.36 3.80
CA SER A 75 1.56 12.23 4.25
C SER A 75 0.90 12.46 5.62
N ALA A 76 1.61 13.11 6.55
CA ALA A 76 1.07 13.43 7.88
C ALA A 76 -0.09 14.45 7.86
N GLN A 77 -0.20 15.27 6.80
CA GLN A 77 -1.22 16.31 6.64
C GLN A 77 -2.33 15.89 5.69
N TYR A 78 -2.13 14.79 4.95
CA TYR A 78 -2.96 14.40 3.83
C TYR A 78 -4.44 14.22 4.20
N ALA A 79 -4.73 13.39 5.19
CA ALA A 79 -6.11 13.11 5.60
C ALA A 79 -6.82 14.35 6.12
N ALA A 80 -6.14 15.18 6.94
CA ALA A 80 -6.70 16.41 7.48
C ALA A 80 -7.00 17.43 6.36
N LYS A 81 -6.10 17.57 5.38
CA LYS A 81 -6.30 18.49 4.24
C LYS A 81 -7.48 18.04 3.37
N LEU A 82 -7.60 16.75 3.07
CA LEU A 82 -8.74 16.26 2.29
C LEU A 82 -10.07 16.44 3.02
N ALA A 83 -10.11 16.22 4.33
CA ALA A 83 -11.30 16.50 5.13
C ALA A 83 -11.71 17.98 5.06
N LEU A 84 -10.75 18.91 5.16
CA LEU A 84 -11.02 20.33 4.99
C LEU A 84 -11.53 20.67 3.58
N MET A 85 -10.92 20.11 2.54
CA MET A 85 -11.34 20.32 1.15
C MET A 85 -12.75 19.79 0.91
N HIS A 86 -13.07 18.60 1.43
CA HIS A 86 -14.41 18.02 1.32
C HIS A 86 -15.44 18.91 2.00
N ASN A 87 -15.20 19.34 3.25
CA ASN A 87 -16.11 20.20 4.00
C ASN A 87 -16.30 21.58 3.35
N ALA A 88 -15.27 22.08 2.67
CA ALA A 88 -15.30 23.36 1.95
C ALA A 88 -15.87 23.22 0.52
N ASN A 89 -16.27 22.03 0.08
CA ASN A 89 -16.66 21.72 -1.30
C ASN A 89 -15.60 22.14 -2.33
N THR A 90 -14.31 22.09 -1.97
CA THR A 90 -13.21 22.37 -2.90
C THR A 90 -13.12 21.27 -3.94
N PRO A 91 -13.19 21.58 -5.26
CA PRO A 91 -13.26 20.56 -6.28
C PRO A 91 -11.93 19.79 -6.43
N PHE A 92 -12.01 18.47 -6.50
CA PHE A 92 -10.98 17.54 -6.94
C PHE A 92 -11.64 16.27 -7.47
N ASP A 93 -10.93 15.50 -8.31
CA ASP A 93 -11.52 14.39 -9.07
C ASP A 93 -11.06 13.02 -8.58
N ALA A 94 -9.76 12.82 -8.47
CA ALA A 94 -9.16 11.57 -8.03
C ALA A 94 -8.26 11.79 -6.81
N LEU A 95 -8.08 10.74 -6.00
CA LEU A 95 -7.35 10.84 -4.75
C LEU A 95 -6.73 9.52 -4.33
N TYR A 96 -5.69 9.56 -3.50
CA TYR A 96 -5.28 8.42 -2.70
C TYR A 96 -6.23 8.21 -1.52
N VAL A 97 -6.52 6.95 -1.19
CA VAL A 97 -7.37 6.59 -0.05
C VAL A 97 -6.67 5.54 0.80
N PHE A 98 -6.70 5.74 2.11
CA PHE A 98 -6.29 4.73 3.07
C PHE A 98 -7.45 3.78 3.35
N ASP A 99 -7.17 2.50 3.48
CA ASP A 99 -8.17 1.49 3.80
C ASP A 99 -8.86 1.70 5.16
N HIS A 100 -8.15 2.24 6.16
CA HIS A 100 -8.71 2.50 7.49
C HIS A 100 -9.72 3.66 7.53
N VAL A 101 -9.67 4.59 6.58
CA VAL A 101 -10.67 5.67 6.51
C VAL A 101 -11.86 5.33 5.61
N LEU A 102 -11.84 4.20 4.93
CA LEU A 102 -12.87 3.86 3.95
C LEU A 102 -14.28 3.89 4.56
N GLY A 103 -14.46 3.41 5.78
CA GLY A 103 -15.75 3.44 6.45
C GLY A 103 -16.29 4.86 6.64
N SER A 104 -15.44 5.81 7.06
CA SER A 104 -15.81 7.22 7.28
C SER A 104 -15.87 8.03 5.98
N TRP A 105 -15.06 7.66 4.96
CA TRP A 105 -14.98 8.41 3.69
C TRP A 105 -15.87 7.82 2.58
N SER A 106 -16.57 6.72 2.82
CA SER A 106 -17.39 6.05 1.79
C SER A 106 -18.45 6.96 1.16
N SER A 107 -18.98 7.95 1.90
CA SER A 107 -19.89 8.97 1.37
C SER A 107 -19.21 10.02 0.47
N TRP A 108 -17.87 10.15 0.56
CA TRP A 108 -17.09 11.08 -0.27
C TRP A 108 -16.60 10.43 -1.56
N LEU A 109 -16.67 9.11 -1.62
CA LEU A 109 -16.10 8.32 -2.71
C LEU A 109 -17.18 7.79 -3.64
N GLU A 110 -16.88 7.81 -4.92
CA GLU A 110 -17.72 7.20 -5.95
C GLU A 110 -17.60 5.67 -5.92
N PRO A 111 -18.69 4.92 -5.80
CA PRO A 111 -18.67 3.48 -5.98
C PRO A 111 -18.28 3.10 -7.40
N LEU A 112 -17.34 2.16 -7.55
CA LEU A 112 -16.74 1.82 -8.84
C LEU A 112 -17.45 0.68 -9.56
N ASP A 113 -18.39 -0.02 -8.93
CA ASP A 113 -19.02 -1.25 -9.47
C ASP A 113 -19.78 -1.00 -10.80
N GLY A 114 -20.21 0.23 -11.08
CA GLY A 114 -20.91 0.61 -12.32
C GLY A 114 -20.01 0.97 -13.51
N TYR A 115 -18.69 1.02 -13.33
CA TYR A 115 -17.76 1.41 -14.40
C TYR A 115 -17.37 0.22 -15.27
N GLU A 116 -17.12 0.51 -16.55
CA GLU A 116 -16.70 -0.51 -17.52
C GLU A 116 -15.40 -1.21 -17.08
N GLY A 117 -15.43 -2.54 -17.01
CA GLY A 117 -14.30 -3.38 -16.59
C GLY A 117 -14.10 -3.46 -15.07
N ALA A 118 -14.86 -2.72 -14.24
CA ALA A 118 -14.68 -2.73 -12.78
C ALA A 118 -14.93 -4.11 -12.17
N ALA A 119 -15.98 -4.81 -12.62
CA ALA A 119 -16.30 -6.17 -12.15
C ALA A 119 -15.17 -7.17 -12.44
N GLU A 120 -14.58 -7.09 -13.64
CA GLU A 120 -13.46 -7.93 -14.05
C GLU A 120 -12.20 -7.63 -13.21
N LEU A 121 -11.89 -6.34 -13.02
CA LEU A 121 -10.77 -5.94 -12.17
C LEU A 121 -10.97 -6.40 -10.73
N LYS A 122 -12.17 -6.21 -10.15
CA LYS A 122 -12.51 -6.68 -8.81
C LYS A 122 -12.31 -8.21 -8.65
N ALA A 123 -12.66 -8.98 -9.67
CA ALA A 123 -12.48 -10.43 -9.68
C ALA A 123 -10.98 -10.84 -9.71
N LYS A 124 -10.12 -10.08 -10.38
CA LYS A 124 -8.68 -10.32 -10.50
C LYS A 124 -7.87 -9.79 -9.30
N MET A 125 -8.47 -8.99 -8.42
CA MET A 125 -7.77 -8.50 -7.22
C MET A 125 -7.43 -9.63 -6.27
N LEU A 126 -6.24 -9.54 -5.68
CA LEU A 126 -5.88 -10.35 -4.52
C LEU A 126 -6.90 -10.17 -3.38
N PRO A 127 -7.15 -11.20 -2.56
CA PRO A 127 -8.13 -11.11 -1.47
C PRO A 127 -7.91 -9.90 -0.55
N LEU A 128 -6.67 -9.65 -0.14
CA LEU A 128 -6.31 -8.49 0.67
C LEU A 128 -6.76 -7.17 0.02
N ALA A 129 -6.41 -6.93 -1.24
CA ALA A 129 -6.78 -5.71 -1.95
C ALA A 129 -8.30 -5.56 -2.05
N ARG A 130 -8.99 -6.61 -2.50
CA ARG A 130 -10.44 -6.61 -2.66
C ARG A 130 -11.18 -6.35 -1.34
N GLN A 131 -10.76 -7.00 -0.24
CA GLN A 131 -11.37 -6.84 1.08
C GLN A 131 -11.14 -5.44 1.64
N SER A 132 -9.93 -4.90 1.49
CA SER A 132 -9.58 -3.55 1.97
C SER A 132 -10.30 -2.44 1.23
N MET A 133 -10.61 -2.64 -0.07
CA MET A 133 -11.22 -1.62 -0.94
C MET A 133 -12.75 -1.74 -1.06
N THR A 134 -13.34 -2.73 -0.38
CA THR A 134 -14.79 -2.97 -0.38
C THR A 134 -15.39 -2.56 0.97
N TYR A 135 -16.45 -1.75 0.93
CA TYR A 135 -17.22 -1.36 2.09
C TYR A 135 -18.72 -1.49 1.78
N ASN A 136 -19.48 -2.13 2.66
CA ASN A 136 -20.92 -2.41 2.45
C ASN A 136 -21.21 -3.03 1.06
N GLY A 137 -20.37 -3.96 0.61
CA GLY A 137 -20.49 -4.67 -0.66
C GLY A 137 -20.05 -3.91 -1.91
N LYS A 138 -19.77 -2.61 -1.82
CA LYS A 138 -19.37 -1.75 -2.94
C LYS A 138 -17.85 -1.56 -2.98
N LEU A 139 -17.28 -1.56 -4.19
CA LEU A 139 -15.87 -1.25 -4.43
C LEU A 139 -15.68 0.27 -4.52
N TYR A 140 -14.70 0.82 -3.79
CA TYR A 140 -14.42 2.26 -3.75
C TYR A 140 -13.03 2.66 -4.26
N GLY A 141 -12.20 1.71 -4.65
CA GLY A 141 -10.88 2.03 -5.17
C GLY A 141 -10.21 0.90 -5.92
N LEU A 142 -9.15 1.26 -6.66
CA LEU A 142 -8.23 0.34 -7.29
C LEU A 142 -6.88 0.35 -6.54
N PRO A 143 -6.14 -0.76 -6.50
CA PRO A 143 -4.92 -0.86 -5.71
C PRO A 143 -3.86 0.15 -6.14
N TYR A 144 -3.41 1.01 -5.22
CA TYR A 144 -2.14 1.71 -5.36
C TYR A 144 -1.01 0.73 -5.02
N TYR A 145 -1.08 0.13 -3.83
CA TYR A 145 -0.26 -0.98 -3.42
C TYR A 145 -0.91 -1.75 -2.27
N THR A 146 -0.43 -2.96 -2.05
CA THR A 146 -0.70 -3.72 -0.84
C THR A 146 0.58 -3.88 -0.04
N SER A 147 0.46 -4.23 1.23
CA SER A 147 1.58 -4.68 2.04
C SER A 147 1.05 -5.62 3.12
N TYR A 148 1.92 -6.46 3.67
CA TYR A 148 1.56 -7.34 4.76
C TYR A 148 2.67 -7.39 5.80
N PHE A 149 2.34 -7.88 6.99
CA PHE A 149 3.30 -8.10 8.05
C PHE A 149 4.01 -9.43 7.83
N GLY A 150 5.31 -9.44 8.03
CA GLY A 150 6.11 -10.65 7.88
C GLY A 150 7.34 -10.61 8.76
N ILE A 151 8.00 -11.76 8.84
CA ILE A 151 9.21 -11.92 9.63
C ILE A 151 10.42 -11.79 8.71
N ILE A 152 11.35 -10.92 9.09
CA ILE A 152 12.69 -10.88 8.53
C ILE A 152 13.62 -11.54 9.54
N TYR A 153 14.48 -12.44 9.09
CA TYR A 153 15.42 -13.15 9.95
C TYR A 153 16.85 -13.09 9.44
N ASN A 154 17.80 -13.29 10.35
CA ASN A 154 19.23 -13.25 10.09
C ASN A 154 19.79 -14.66 9.91
N ARG A 155 20.02 -15.07 8.66
CA ARG A 155 20.55 -16.41 8.34
C ARG A 155 21.94 -16.67 8.89
N LYS A 156 22.81 -15.64 9.02
CA LYS A 156 24.14 -15.82 9.64
C LYS A 156 23.99 -16.32 11.07
N MET A 157 23.09 -15.72 11.86
CA MET A 157 22.83 -16.16 13.23
C MET A 157 22.23 -17.58 13.27
N MET A 158 21.28 -17.88 12.35
CA MET A 158 20.72 -19.24 12.25
C MET A 158 21.82 -20.27 12.02
N THR A 159 22.65 -20.06 11.01
CA THR A 159 23.75 -20.99 10.67
C THR A 159 24.73 -21.13 11.85
N ALA A 160 25.10 -20.02 12.48
CA ALA A 160 26.03 -20.05 13.63
C ALA A 160 25.44 -20.78 14.86
N ALA A 161 24.13 -20.76 15.03
CA ALA A 161 23.41 -21.47 16.11
C ALA A 161 22.96 -22.90 15.72
N GLY A 162 23.29 -23.40 14.52
CA GLY A 162 22.85 -24.69 14.04
C GLY A 162 21.34 -24.81 13.78
N ILE A 163 20.69 -23.71 13.40
CA ILE A 163 19.26 -23.64 13.07
C ILE A 163 19.09 -23.83 11.57
N ALA A 164 18.43 -24.90 11.15
CA ALA A 164 18.34 -25.27 9.74
C ALA A 164 17.26 -24.51 8.95
N ALA A 165 16.17 -24.06 9.62
CA ALA A 165 15.02 -23.43 8.95
C ALA A 165 14.38 -22.38 9.88
N PRO A 166 13.62 -21.40 9.32
CA PRO A 166 12.78 -20.50 10.11
C PRO A 166 11.75 -21.26 10.96
N PRO A 167 11.29 -20.66 12.08
CA PRO A 167 10.35 -21.31 12.98
C PRO A 167 8.98 -21.51 12.29
N LYS A 168 8.40 -22.70 12.46
CA LYS A 168 7.05 -23.04 11.98
C LYS A 168 5.98 -22.80 13.03
N THR A 169 6.36 -22.78 14.31
CA THR A 169 5.47 -22.54 15.44
C THR A 169 6.02 -21.44 16.34
N TYR A 170 5.17 -20.85 17.17
CA TYR A 170 5.61 -19.88 18.18
C TYR A 170 6.52 -20.50 19.24
N ALA A 171 6.35 -21.78 19.53
CA ALA A 171 7.24 -22.52 20.42
C ALA A 171 8.65 -22.67 19.81
N GLU A 172 8.73 -23.11 18.56
CA GLU A 172 10.00 -23.17 17.84
C GLU A 172 10.71 -21.82 17.76
N TRP A 173 9.95 -20.73 17.60
CA TRP A 173 10.55 -19.38 17.57
C TRP A 173 11.22 -19.03 18.91
N VAL A 174 10.58 -19.33 20.03
CA VAL A 174 11.17 -19.17 21.37
C VAL A 174 12.42 -20.04 21.52
N ASP A 175 12.36 -21.32 21.12
CA ASP A 175 13.49 -22.24 21.23
C ASP A 175 14.69 -21.79 20.39
N GLN A 176 14.44 -21.32 19.17
CA GLN A 176 15.46 -20.76 18.30
C GLN A 176 16.06 -19.48 18.91
N ALA A 177 15.24 -18.57 19.43
CA ALA A 177 15.71 -17.37 20.10
C ALA A 177 16.58 -17.69 21.34
N LYS A 178 16.20 -18.68 22.13
CA LYS A 178 17.02 -19.18 23.27
C LYS A 178 18.37 -19.73 22.80
N LYS A 179 18.40 -20.50 21.70
CA LYS A 179 19.67 -20.99 21.13
C LYS A 179 20.58 -19.85 20.68
N ILE A 180 20.05 -18.84 20.00
CA ILE A 180 20.77 -17.65 19.55
C ILE A 180 21.37 -16.91 20.75
N LYS A 181 20.55 -16.70 21.81
CA LYS A 181 20.99 -16.03 23.04
C LYS A 181 22.07 -16.83 23.77
N ALA A 182 21.87 -18.13 23.93
CA ALA A 182 22.85 -19.02 24.59
C ALA A 182 24.19 -19.10 23.85
N ALA A 183 24.16 -18.98 22.53
CA ALA A 183 25.38 -18.91 21.69
C ALA A 183 26.07 -17.52 21.75
N GLY A 184 25.52 -16.56 22.50
CA GLY A 184 26.09 -15.19 22.58
C GLY A 184 25.98 -14.37 21.31
N LEU A 185 25.12 -14.79 20.34
CA LEU A 185 25.00 -14.14 19.05
C LEU A 185 24.12 -12.89 19.09
N ALA A 186 23.16 -12.83 20.03
CA ALA A 186 22.34 -11.66 20.29
C ALA A 186 21.95 -11.61 21.76
N GLN A 187 22.03 -10.42 22.37
CA GLN A 187 21.54 -10.19 23.74
C GLN A 187 20.04 -10.33 23.82
N TYR A 188 19.35 -9.74 22.86
CA TYR A 188 17.90 -9.80 22.65
C TYR A 188 17.62 -10.28 21.23
N PRO A 189 17.33 -11.57 21.00
CA PRO A 189 17.15 -12.11 19.65
C PRO A 189 16.00 -11.51 18.84
N MET A 190 14.97 -10.99 19.53
CA MET A 190 13.73 -10.51 18.89
C MET A 190 13.57 -9.00 19.06
N ALA A 191 13.19 -8.30 17.99
CA ALA A 191 12.80 -6.89 18.04
C ALA A 191 11.36 -6.72 17.49
N TRP A 192 10.65 -5.74 18.03
CA TRP A 192 9.24 -5.50 17.72
C TRP A 192 8.95 -4.01 17.56
N PRO A 193 8.13 -3.61 16.57
CA PRO A 193 7.63 -2.23 16.46
C PRO A 193 6.42 -2.05 17.39
N VAL A 194 6.62 -1.54 18.60
CA VAL A 194 5.55 -1.42 19.61
C VAL A 194 5.25 0.03 19.98
N LYS A 195 5.87 0.99 19.34
CA LYS A 195 5.68 2.42 19.64
C LYS A 195 4.19 2.78 19.72
N HIS A 196 3.83 3.52 20.75
CA HIS A 196 2.45 3.88 21.08
C HIS A 196 1.75 4.68 19.97
N THR A 197 2.50 5.50 19.21
CA THR A 197 1.95 6.35 18.15
C THR A 197 2.08 5.68 16.78
N GLY A 198 0.98 5.57 16.08
CA GLY A 198 0.94 5.00 14.72
C GLY A 198 0.74 3.49 14.68
N TRP A 199 1.00 2.92 13.53
CA TRP A 199 0.84 1.50 13.22
C TRP A 199 2.08 0.72 13.64
N GLY A 200 1.91 -0.22 14.54
CA GLY A 200 3.00 -1.00 15.12
C GLY A 200 2.44 -2.12 15.99
N GLY A 201 2.41 -1.91 17.29
CA GLY A 201 2.10 -2.96 18.27
C GLY A 201 0.80 -3.72 18.01
N MET A 202 -0.33 -3.02 17.82
CA MET A 202 -1.61 -3.68 17.57
C MET A 202 -1.64 -4.38 16.20
N TRP A 203 -0.89 -3.94 15.22
CA TRP A 203 -0.76 -4.63 13.93
C TRP A 203 0.02 -5.93 14.06
N VAL A 204 1.12 -5.93 14.84
CA VAL A 204 1.85 -7.14 15.20
C VAL A 204 0.94 -8.11 15.97
N MET A 205 0.17 -7.58 16.93
CA MET A 205 -0.80 -8.37 17.70
C MET A 205 -1.85 -9.03 16.81
N ASN A 206 -2.45 -8.26 15.86
CA ASN A 206 -3.41 -8.79 14.89
C ASN A 206 -2.78 -9.86 13.98
N THR A 207 -1.52 -9.70 13.60
CA THR A 207 -0.78 -10.70 12.83
C THR A 207 -0.63 -12.00 13.62
N MET A 208 -0.24 -11.93 14.89
CA MET A 208 -0.11 -13.09 15.75
C MET A 208 -1.44 -13.82 15.97
N VAL A 209 -2.53 -13.07 16.06
CA VAL A 209 -3.88 -13.64 16.19
C VAL A 209 -4.34 -14.30 14.90
N ALA A 210 -4.15 -13.63 13.77
CA ALA A 210 -4.48 -14.17 12.44
C ALA A 210 -3.72 -15.47 12.15
N SER A 211 -2.43 -15.52 12.46
CA SER A 211 -1.62 -16.72 12.26
C SER A 211 -2.04 -17.90 13.13
N ARG A 212 -2.76 -17.66 14.22
CA ARG A 212 -3.42 -18.70 15.04
C ARG A 212 -4.85 -19.02 14.60
N GLY A 213 -5.30 -18.45 13.47
CA GLY A 213 -6.64 -18.69 12.93
C GLY A 213 -7.76 -17.92 13.63
N GLY A 214 -7.42 -16.95 14.49
CA GLY A 214 -8.37 -16.19 15.30
C GLY A 214 -8.68 -14.79 14.75
N LYS A 215 -9.57 -14.11 15.47
CA LYS A 215 -9.84 -12.67 15.37
C LYS A 215 -9.44 -12.02 16.68
N LEU A 216 -9.07 -10.75 16.66
CA LEU A 216 -8.74 -10.03 17.89
C LEU A 216 -9.99 -9.78 18.75
N LEU A 217 -11.05 -9.32 18.09
CA LEU A 217 -12.36 -9.08 18.71
C LEU A 217 -13.43 -9.94 18.05
N ASP A 218 -14.32 -10.53 18.85
CA ASP A 218 -15.52 -11.21 18.36
C ASP A 218 -16.63 -10.22 17.96
N ALA A 219 -17.77 -10.73 17.51
CA ALA A 219 -18.92 -9.91 17.11
C ALA A 219 -19.52 -9.08 18.27
N ASN A 220 -19.27 -9.48 19.52
CA ASN A 220 -19.71 -8.78 20.73
C ASN A 220 -18.61 -7.88 21.30
N LEU A 221 -17.53 -7.65 20.55
CA LEU A 221 -16.36 -6.85 20.94
C LEU A 221 -15.62 -7.40 22.18
N ASN A 222 -15.70 -8.71 22.41
CA ASN A 222 -14.84 -9.37 23.38
C ASN A 222 -13.54 -9.78 22.73
N VAL A 223 -12.43 -9.64 23.46
CA VAL A 223 -11.15 -10.20 23.05
C VAL A 223 -11.23 -11.72 23.07
N THR A 224 -10.73 -12.34 22.00
CA THR A 224 -10.82 -13.81 21.82
C THR A 224 -9.73 -14.55 22.61
N PRO A 225 -9.90 -15.88 22.81
CA PRO A 225 -8.86 -16.72 23.45
C PRO A 225 -7.53 -16.70 22.69
N GLU A 226 -7.55 -16.67 21.37
CA GLU A 226 -6.35 -16.60 20.51
C GLU A 226 -5.59 -15.31 20.73
N ALA A 227 -6.30 -14.20 20.93
CA ALA A 227 -5.68 -12.93 21.25
C ALA A 227 -5.02 -12.93 22.63
N LEU A 228 -5.70 -13.49 23.66
CA LEU A 228 -5.09 -13.64 25.00
C LEU A 228 -3.85 -14.55 24.93
N THR A 229 -3.93 -15.67 24.21
CA THR A 229 -2.79 -16.59 24.01
C THR A 229 -1.62 -15.87 23.35
N SER A 230 -1.89 -15.07 22.33
CA SER A 230 -0.86 -14.28 21.61
C SER A 230 -0.21 -13.25 22.53
N LEU A 231 -1.01 -12.53 23.32
CA LEU A 231 -0.52 -11.52 24.25
C LEU A 231 0.35 -12.13 25.36
N LYS A 232 -0.07 -13.26 25.95
CA LYS A 232 0.71 -14.00 26.94
C LYS A 232 2.04 -14.49 26.38
N TRP A 233 2.03 -15.05 25.17
CA TRP A 233 3.24 -15.47 24.50
C TRP A 233 4.20 -14.30 24.27
N TRP A 234 3.70 -13.18 23.80
CA TRP A 234 4.53 -12.01 23.52
C TRP A 234 5.11 -11.39 24.79
N GLU A 235 4.31 -11.21 25.83
CA GLU A 235 4.76 -10.74 27.15
C GLU A 235 5.81 -11.67 27.75
N GLN A 236 5.63 -13.00 27.61
CA GLN A 236 6.61 -13.99 28.10
C GLN A 236 7.98 -13.81 27.41
N THR A 237 8.03 -13.44 26.12
CA THR A 237 9.32 -13.21 25.43
C THR A 237 10.09 -12.03 26.03
N TYR A 238 9.42 -11.02 26.57
CA TYR A 238 10.05 -9.93 27.30
C TYR A 238 10.55 -10.38 28.67
N ARG A 239 9.75 -11.12 29.41
CA ARG A 239 10.16 -11.67 30.73
C ARG A 239 11.34 -12.61 30.61
N ASP A 240 11.42 -13.41 29.59
CA ASP A 240 12.53 -14.33 29.31
C ASP A 240 13.77 -13.59 28.79
N GLY A 241 13.69 -12.27 28.57
CA GLY A 241 14.77 -11.46 28.00
C GLY A 241 15.14 -11.88 26.57
N LEU A 242 14.17 -12.38 25.81
CA LEU A 242 14.33 -12.71 24.38
C LEU A 242 13.97 -11.50 23.49
N SER A 243 13.06 -10.67 23.95
CA SER A 243 12.68 -9.41 23.29
C SER A 243 13.43 -8.23 23.89
N ASP A 244 13.87 -7.31 23.01
CA ASP A 244 14.56 -6.09 23.44
C ASP A 244 13.60 -5.16 24.17
N PRO A 245 13.85 -4.82 25.46
CA PRO A 245 12.98 -3.90 26.19
C PRO A 245 12.91 -2.51 25.59
N ASN A 246 13.94 -2.06 24.85
CA ASN A 246 13.91 -0.78 24.13
C ASN A 246 13.04 -0.84 22.87
N GLY A 247 12.68 -2.04 22.40
CA GLY A 247 11.85 -2.25 21.23
C GLY A 247 10.44 -1.65 21.38
N ILE A 248 9.96 -1.42 22.61
CA ILE A 248 8.67 -0.79 22.88
C ILE A 248 8.57 0.67 22.38
N GLU A 249 9.69 1.32 22.13
CA GLU A 249 9.76 2.69 21.61
C GLU A 249 10.03 2.74 20.09
N LEU A 250 10.18 1.60 19.42
CA LEU A 250 10.47 1.56 17.99
C LEU A 250 9.18 1.53 17.16
N ASP A 251 9.14 2.37 16.11
CA ASP A 251 8.18 2.23 15.02
C ASP A 251 8.63 1.16 13.99
N PRO A 252 7.81 0.79 13.00
CA PRO A 252 8.20 -0.21 12.00
C PRO A 252 9.46 0.11 11.21
N ASN A 253 9.72 1.39 10.91
CA ASN A 253 10.93 1.80 10.18
C ASN A 253 12.16 1.77 11.10
N GLU A 254 11.99 2.20 12.35
CA GLU A 254 13.03 2.17 13.37
C GLU A 254 13.43 0.72 13.69
N SER A 255 12.46 -0.20 13.81
CA SER A 255 12.75 -1.63 14.02
C SER A 255 13.48 -2.27 12.84
N ALA A 256 13.13 -1.91 11.60
CA ALA A 256 13.85 -2.36 10.41
C ALA A 256 15.29 -1.84 10.39
N ARG A 257 15.52 -0.57 10.73
CA ARG A 257 16.88 -0.01 10.86
C ARG A 257 17.67 -0.66 12.00
N ALA A 258 17.03 -0.94 13.13
CA ALA A 258 17.66 -1.68 14.22
C ALA A 258 18.13 -3.08 13.77
N PHE A 259 17.35 -3.78 12.98
CA PHE A 259 17.73 -5.07 12.42
C PHE A 259 18.96 -4.99 11.51
N MET A 260 19.15 -3.91 10.76
CA MET A 260 20.34 -3.69 9.91
C MET A 260 21.64 -3.66 10.71
N THR A 261 21.61 -3.40 12.01
CA THR A 261 22.79 -3.41 12.88
C THR A 261 23.40 -4.81 13.06
N GLY A 262 22.63 -5.86 12.75
CA GLY A 262 23.05 -7.25 12.93
C GLY A 262 22.92 -7.77 14.36
N ASN A 263 22.29 -7.03 15.27
CA ASN A 263 22.14 -7.42 16.69
C ASN A 263 20.90 -8.28 16.97
N TYR A 264 20.04 -8.49 15.97
CA TYR A 264 18.78 -9.23 16.11
C TYR A 264 18.74 -10.44 15.20
N TYR A 265 18.13 -11.50 15.71
CA TYR A 265 17.83 -12.70 14.96
C TYR A 265 16.60 -12.49 14.06
N THR A 266 15.52 -11.95 14.62
CA THR A 266 14.27 -11.71 13.89
C THR A 266 13.66 -10.37 14.23
N ILE A 267 12.92 -9.83 13.24
CA ILE A 267 11.90 -8.80 13.43
C ILE A 267 10.61 -9.22 12.73
N LEU A 268 9.45 -8.83 13.29
CA LEU A 268 8.17 -8.86 12.61
C LEU A 268 7.77 -7.42 12.33
N THR A 269 7.60 -7.04 11.08
CA THR A 269 7.40 -5.65 10.68
C THR A 269 6.37 -5.48 9.57
N ALA A 270 5.74 -4.30 9.54
CA ALA A 270 4.77 -3.89 8.53
C ALA A 270 5.41 -3.54 7.19
N ASN A 271 6.56 -2.90 7.20
CA ASN A 271 7.27 -2.52 6.00
C ASN A 271 8.18 -3.67 5.53
N PHE A 272 7.53 -4.80 5.30
CA PHE A 272 8.20 -6.07 5.07
C PHE A 272 9.19 -6.00 3.91
N PHE A 273 8.78 -5.46 2.74
CA PHE A 273 9.66 -5.38 1.57
C PHE A 273 10.68 -4.27 1.68
N ALA A 274 10.27 -3.08 2.11
CA ALA A 274 11.22 -1.99 2.37
C ALA A 274 12.23 -2.41 3.44
N GLY A 275 11.79 -3.09 4.50
CA GLY A 275 12.66 -3.65 5.52
C GLY A 275 13.63 -4.68 4.96
N ALA A 276 13.18 -5.58 4.06
CA ALA A 276 14.04 -6.57 3.41
C ALA A 276 15.05 -5.92 2.45
N GLN A 277 14.60 -4.93 1.66
CA GLN A 277 15.47 -4.16 0.78
C GLN A 277 16.56 -3.43 1.57
N TRP A 278 16.20 -2.72 2.65
CA TRP A 278 17.15 -2.02 3.50
C TRP A 278 18.12 -2.97 4.20
N ALA A 279 17.59 -4.08 4.73
CA ALA A 279 18.42 -5.10 5.39
C ALA A 279 19.44 -5.75 4.45
N ASN A 280 19.18 -5.76 3.13
CA ASN A 280 20.10 -6.27 2.11
C ASN A 280 20.93 -5.18 1.41
N ASP A 281 20.83 -3.91 1.82
CA ASP A 281 21.69 -2.83 1.34
C ASP A 281 23.14 -3.07 1.79
N LYS A 282 24.02 -3.35 0.81
CA LYS A 282 25.44 -3.71 1.06
C LYS A 282 26.25 -2.59 1.68
N GLU A 283 25.86 -1.33 1.48
CA GLU A 283 26.60 -0.18 1.99
C GLU A 283 26.20 0.17 3.43
N LYS A 284 24.94 -0.13 3.83
CA LYS A 284 24.36 0.35 5.08
C LYS A 284 24.04 -0.74 6.09
N SER A 285 23.95 -2.01 5.65
CA SER A 285 23.47 -3.10 6.50
C SER A 285 24.55 -4.14 6.79
N LYS A 286 24.74 -4.45 8.08
CA LYS A 286 25.62 -5.54 8.53
C LYS A 286 25.07 -6.94 8.24
N VAL A 287 23.78 -7.03 7.92
CA VAL A 287 23.08 -8.29 7.58
C VAL A 287 22.87 -8.45 6.08
N ALA A 288 23.45 -7.59 5.25
CA ALA A 288 23.30 -7.65 3.80
C ALA A 288 23.66 -9.05 3.26
N GLY A 289 22.80 -9.60 2.41
CA GLY A 289 22.90 -10.96 1.86
C GLY A 289 22.57 -12.08 2.87
N ALA A 290 22.23 -11.74 4.11
CA ALA A 290 21.82 -12.70 5.13
C ALA A 290 20.39 -12.42 5.68
N ALA A 291 19.79 -11.31 5.31
CA ALA A 291 18.41 -11.00 5.65
C ALA A 291 17.46 -11.70 4.67
N PHE A 292 16.56 -12.53 5.21
CA PHE A 292 15.59 -13.30 4.44
C PHE A 292 14.19 -13.16 5.04
N LEU A 293 13.20 -13.28 4.17
CA LEU A 293 11.80 -13.27 4.55
C LEU A 293 11.35 -14.67 4.98
N ALA A 294 10.47 -14.74 5.97
CA ALA A 294 9.81 -15.98 6.36
C ALA A 294 8.30 -15.74 6.58
N PRO A 295 7.45 -16.74 6.32
CA PRO A 295 6.05 -16.68 6.68
C PRO A 295 5.89 -16.58 8.21
N THR A 296 4.72 -16.14 8.65
CA THR A 296 4.35 -16.20 10.07
C THR A 296 4.23 -17.66 10.52
N PRO A 297 4.50 -17.96 11.79
CA PRO A 297 4.29 -19.31 12.36
C PRO A 297 2.83 -19.79 12.25
N GLU A 298 2.60 -21.06 12.57
CA GLU A 298 1.33 -21.77 12.58
C GLU A 298 0.71 -21.87 11.17
N ASN A 299 -0.43 -21.24 10.90
CA ASN A 299 -1.15 -21.37 9.62
C ASN A 299 -0.64 -20.44 8.51
N HIS A 300 0.43 -19.68 8.77
CA HIS A 300 1.02 -18.71 7.83
C HIS A 300 0.12 -17.53 7.45
N ALA A 301 -1.07 -17.38 8.04
CA ALA A 301 -1.88 -16.20 7.82
C ALA A 301 -1.21 -14.98 8.46
N THR A 302 -1.35 -13.85 7.80
CA THR A 302 -0.88 -12.56 8.27
C THR A 302 -1.95 -11.50 8.04
N VAL A 303 -1.80 -10.34 8.64
CA VAL A 303 -2.61 -9.18 8.28
C VAL A 303 -1.86 -8.28 7.33
N GLY A 304 -2.62 -7.63 6.48
CA GLY A 304 -2.11 -6.65 5.54
C GLY A 304 -3.01 -5.44 5.44
N PHE A 305 -2.55 -4.50 4.67
CA PHE A 305 -3.26 -3.27 4.35
C PHE A 305 -3.12 -2.96 2.86
N ALA A 306 -4.04 -2.14 2.37
CA ALA A 306 -3.98 -1.64 1.02
C ALA A 306 -4.10 -0.12 1.01
N ARG A 307 -3.47 0.49 0.02
CA ARG A 307 -3.74 1.86 -0.37
C ARG A 307 -4.37 1.84 -1.73
N MET A 308 -5.28 2.75 -1.99
CA MET A 308 -6.06 2.74 -3.21
C MET A 308 -6.10 4.10 -3.88
N TYR A 309 -6.40 4.08 -5.16
CA TYR A 309 -6.84 5.23 -5.93
C TYR A 309 -8.37 5.24 -5.92
N GLY A 310 -8.98 6.34 -5.54
CA GLY A 310 -10.42 6.54 -5.53
C GLY A 310 -10.84 7.72 -6.37
N ILE A 311 -12.16 7.86 -6.59
CA ILE A 311 -12.80 8.97 -7.28
C ILE A 311 -13.65 9.73 -6.27
N ASN A 312 -13.57 11.06 -6.28
CA ASN A 312 -14.44 11.92 -5.48
C ASN A 312 -15.88 11.82 -6.00
N ALA A 313 -16.84 11.51 -5.14
CA ALA A 313 -18.26 11.44 -5.50
C ALA A 313 -18.82 12.75 -6.09
N ALA A 314 -18.25 13.90 -5.70
CA ALA A 314 -18.61 15.23 -6.20
C ALA A 314 -17.90 15.62 -7.52
N SER A 315 -17.01 14.78 -8.05
CA SER A 315 -16.33 15.05 -9.33
C SER A 315 -17.31 15.19 -10.49
N THR A 316 -17.09 16.17 -11.35
CA THR A 316 -17.79 16.34 -12.64
C THR A 316 -17.08 15.62 -13.79
N HIS A 317 -15.87 15.09 -13.56
CA HIS A 317 -15.02 14.39 -14.56
C HIS A 317 -14.83 12.90 -14.21
N LYS A 318 -15.89 12.26 -13.70
CA LYS A 318 -15.82 10.88 -13.17
C LYS A 318 -15.34 9.84 -14.19
N LYS A 319 -15.67 10.01 -15.47
CA LYS A 319 -15.22 9.09 -16.54
C LYS A 319 -13.72 9.18 -16.78
N GLU A 320 -13.19 10.37 -16.84
CA GLU A 320 -11.76 10.65 -17.01
C GLU A 320 -10.99 10.27 -15.75
N ALA A 321 -11.54 10.54 -14.57
CA ALA A 321 -11.00 10.08 -13.30
C ALA A 321 -10.94 8.55 -13.21
N TRP A 322 -11.95 7.83 -13.73
CA TRP A 322 -11.91 6.38 -13.86
C TRP A 322 -10.78 5.90 -14.76
N GLN A 323 -10.57 6.53 -15.93
CA GLN A 323 -9.46 6.20 -16.82
C GLN A 323 -8.12 6.40 -16.11
N LEU A 324 -7.96 7.50 -15.37
CA LEU A 324 -6.75 7.79 -14.60
C LEU A 324 -6.49 6.72 -13.53
N ILE A 325 -7.47 6.44 -12.65
CA ILE A 325 -7.25 5.47 -11.58
C ILE A 325 -7.11 4.04 -12.10
N LYS A 326 -7.73 3.70 -13.23
CA LYS A 326 -7.55 2.41 -13.92
C LYS A 326 -6.11 2.26 -14.42
N PHE A 327 -5.55 3.29 -15.03
CA PHE A 327 -4.16 3.30 -15.47
C PHE A 327 -3.20 3.20 -14.28
N LEU A 328 -3.41 4.02 -13.23
CA LEU A 328 -2.53 4.06 -12.07
C LEU A 328 -2.63 2.80 -11.18
N GLY A 329 -3.81 2.25 -11.03
CA GLY A 329 -4.11 1.18 -10.06
C GLY A 329 -4.34 -0.19 -10.68
N ALA A 330 -4.43 -0.31 -11.99
CA ALA A 330 -4.69 -1.57 -12.68
C ALA A 330 -3.92 -1.67 -13.99
N THR A 331 -4.59 -1.47 -15.13
CA THR A 331 -4.02 -1.73 -16.45
C THR A 331 -4.01 -0.48 -17.32
N SER A 332 -2.94 -0.35 -18.13
CA SER A 332 -2.88 0.56 -19.28
C SER A 332 -3.88 0.13 -20.37
N LYS A 333 -3.97 0.91 -21.44
CA LYS A 333 -4.80 0.55 -22.61
C LYS A 333 -4.38 -0.75 -23.29
N SER A 334 -3.11 -1.15 -23.16
CA SER A 334 -2.63 -2.44 -23.68
C SER A 334 -3.10 -3.64 -22.83
N GLY A 335 -3.69 -3.40 -21.67
CA GLY A 335 -4.08 -4.45 -20.72
C GLY A 335 -2.96 -4.88 -19.78
N ASP A 336 -1.78 -4.25 -19.82
CA ASP A 336 -0.65 -4.56 -18.97
C ASP A 336 -0.69 -3.77 -17.64
N TYR A 337 -0.19 -4.40 -16.56
CA TYR A 337 -0.03 -3.80 -15.21
C TYR A 337 1.23 -2.92 -15.14
N VAL A 338 1.30 -1.85 -15.95
CA VAL A 338 2.50 -1.02 -16.10
C VAL A 338 2.91 -0.37 -14.78
N THR A 339 2.02 0.39 -14.17
CA THR A 339 2.31 1.11 -12.92
C THR A 339 2.47 0.20 -11.71
N PRO A 340 1.64 -0.86 -11.49
CA PRO A 340 1.87 -1.81 -10.42
C PRO A 340 3.27 -2.46 -10.46
N LYS A 341 3.77 -2.83 -11.64
CA LYS A 341 5.12 -3.38 -11.82
C LYS A 341 6.21 -2.36 -11.50
N GLN A 342 6.08 -1.15 -11.99
CA GLN A 342 7.04 -0.08 -11.71
C GLN A 342 7.08 0.30 -10.23
N TRP A 343 5.96 0.20 -9.51
CA TRP A 343 5.93 0.39 -8.07
C TRP A 343 6.73 -0.67 -7.30
N VAL A 344 6.75 -1.92 -7.77
CA VAL A 344 7.66 -2.94 -7.20
C VAL A 344 9.11 -2.54 -7.42
N GLU A 345 9.47 -2.22 -8.66
CA GLU A 345 10.86 -1.90 -9.03
C GLU A 345 11.39 -0.64 -8.33
N LYS A 346 10.63 0.47 -8.42
CA LYS A 346 11.08 1.79 -7.97
C LYS A 346 10.74 2.08 -6.50
N GLY A 347 9.63 1.52 -6.00
CA GLY A 347 9.06 1.88 -4.69
C GLY A 347 9.19 0.81 -3.62
N ALA A 348 9.65 -0.39 -3.95
CA ALA A 348 9.59 -1.56 -3.08
C ALA A 348 8.17 -1.79 -2.50
N LEU A 349 7.15 -1.52 -3.33
CA LEU A 349 5.74 -1.70 -2.98
C LEU A 349 5.23 -2.99 -3.62
N THR A 350 4.33 -3.69 -2.95
CA THR A 350 3.68 -4.86 -3.53
C THR A 350 2.37 -4.50 -4.22
N TRP A 351 1.86 -5.42 -4.98
CA TRP A 351 0.76 -5.24 -5.93
C TRP A 351 -0.57 -5.77 -5.40
N GLY A 352 -1.65 -5.39 -6.04
CA GLY A 352 -3.00 -5.81 -5.67
C GLY A 352 -3.65 -6.85 -6.59
N TYR A 353 -2.96 -7.37 -7.61
CA TYR A 353 -3.52 -8.29 -8.61
C TYR A 353 -2.70 -9.57 -8.72
N ASP A 354 -3.38 -10.69 -8.97
CA ASP A 354 -2.72 -11.99 -9.16
C ASP A 354 -1.93 -12.01 -10.47
N GLY A 355 -0.76 -12.65 -10.46
CA GLY A 355 0.09 -12.85 -11.64
C GLY A 355 1.13 -11.76 -11.91
N VAL A 356 1.12 -10.64 -11.19
CA VAL A 356 2.15 -9.57 -11.34
C VAL A 356 3.55 -10.09 -10.99
N GLU A 357 3.67 -11.05 -10.07
CA GLU A 357 4.92 -11.70 -9.67
C GLU A 357 5.61 -12.47 -10.80
N LYS A 358 4.88 -12.80 -11.87
CA LYS A 358 5.40 -13.53 -13.03
C LYS A 358 6.19 -12.64 -13.97
N ASP A 359 6.06 -11.33 -13.84
CA ASP A 359 6.84 -10.39 -14.64
C ASP A 359 8.34 -10.50 -14.32
N PRO A 360 9.22 -10.60 -15.32
CA PRO A 360 10.66 -10.79 -15.12
C PRO A 360 11.32 -9.66 -14.29
N VAL A 361 10.87 -8.40 -14.45
CA VAL A 361 11.41 -7.24 -13.72
C VAL A 361 10.99 -7.32 -12.25
N VAL A 362 9.71 -7.65 -12.00
CA VAL A 362 9.20 -7.85 -10.64
C VAL A 362 9.94 -9.01 -9.96
N ALA A 363 10.07 -10.13 -10.63
CA ALA A 363 10.78 -11.30 -10.09
C ALA A 363 12.26 -11.00 -9.79
N ALA A 364 12.94 -10.24 -10.66
CA ALA A 364 14.33 -9.82 -10.43
C ALA A 364 14.44 -8.89 -9.22
N SER A 365 13.54 -7.90 -9.09
CA SER A 365 13.50 -6.98 -7.94
C SER A 365 13.31 -7.74 -6.63
N LEU A 366 12.35 -8.65 -6.55
CA LEU A 366 12.11 -9.46 -5.34
C LEU A 366 13.34 -10.30 -4.96
N LYS A 367 13.95 -10.96 -5.92
CA LYS A 367 15.18 -11.75 -5.68
C LYS A 367 16.33 -10.88 -5.18
N SER A 368 16.47 -9.65 -5.68
CA SER A 368 17.51 -8.72 -5.20
C SER A 368 17.32 -8.34 -3.73
N TRP A 369 16.10 -8.42 -3.20
CA TRP A 369 15.78 -8.19 -1.79
C TRP A 369 15.83 -9.48 -0.94
N GLY A 370 16.28 -10.60 -1.51
CA GLY A 370 16.33 -11.88 -0.82
C GLY A 370 14.98 -12.56 -0.68
N ALA A 371 13.99 -12.20 -1.52
CA ALA A 371 12.66 -12.78 -1.52
C ALA A 371 12.44 -13.72 -2.71
N ASP A 372 11.77 -14.85 -2.48
CA ASP A 372 11.27 -15.70 -3.55
C ASP A 372 9.94 -15.14 -4.09
N PRO A 373 9.83 -14.87 -5.39
CA PRO A 373 8.60 -14.33 -5.97
C PRO A 373 7.35 -15.20 -5.73
N ALA A 374 7.50 -16.51 -5.72
CA ALA A 374 6.41 -17.45 -5.50
C ALA A 374 5.94 -17.43 -4.03
N GLU A 375 6.88 -17.35 -3.07
CA GLU A 375 6.56 -17.19 -1.64
C GLU A 375 5.87 -15.85 -1.36
N VAL A 376 6.37 -14.76 -1.95
CA VAL A 376 5.74 -13.44 -1.82
C VAL A 376 4.29 -13.46 -2.32
N ALA A 377 4.08 -14.03 -3.51
CA ALA A 377 2.74 -14.16 -4.08
C ALA A 377 1.82 -15.05 -3.21
N ALA A 378 2.33 -16.16 -2.67
CA ALA A 378 1.58 -17.02 -1.76
C ALA A 378 1.20 -16.28 -0.47
N ASN A 379 2.12 -15.54 0.12
CA ASN A 379 1.86 -14.73 1.32
C ASN A 379 0.83 -13.63 1.05
N LEU A 380 0.90 -12.96 -0.10
CA LEU A 380 -0.11 -11.96 -0.50
C LEU A 380 -1.50 -12.58 -0.68
N ARG A 381 -1.59 -13.82 -1.20
CA ARG A 381 -2.88 -14.54 -1.30
C ARG A 381 -3.43 -14.93 0.06
N ASN A 382 -2.55 -15.22 1.03
CA ASN A 382 -2.91 -15.63 2.40
C ASN A 382 -3.05 -14.44 3.35
N ALA A 383 -2.67 -13.23 2.92
CA ALA A 383 -2.82 -12.03 3.74
C ALA A 383 -4.29 -11.64 3.87
N LEU A 384 -4.71 -11.44 5.11
CA LEU A 384 -6.04 -10.96 5.45
C LEU A 384 -6.04 -9.44 5.53
N ALA A 385 -7.07 -8.81 5.00
CA ALA A 385 -7.30 -7.40 5.29
C ALA A 385 -7.59 -7.23 6.79
N MET A 386 -7.14 -6.13 7.38
CA MET A 386 -7.27 -5.88 8.82
C MET A 386 -8.73 -5.96 9.30
N ASN A 387 -9.70 -5.58 8.46
CA ASN A 387 -11.13 -5.68 8.75
C ASN A 387 -11.66 -7.12 8.86
N GLN A 388 -10.87 -8.13 8.52
CA GLN A 388 -11.20 -9.54 8.74
C GLN A 388 -10.83 -10.02 10.15
N VAL A 389 -9.96 -9.28 10.84
CA VAL A 389 -9.43 -9.66 12.16
C VAL A 389 -9.97 -8.77 13.27
N VAL A 390 -10.23 -7.49 12.96
CA VAL A 390 -10.70 -6.47 13.91
C VAL A 390 -11.66 -5.53 13.18
N PRO A 391 -12.57 -4.80 13.86
CA PRO A 391 -13.48 -3.85 13.20
C PRO A 391 -12.76 -2.59 12.67
N PHE A 392 -11.77 -2.78 11.81
CA PHE A 392 -10.80 -1.78 11.36
C PHE A 392 -11.43 -0.57 10.66
N GLN A 393 -12.55 -0.77 9.97
CA GLN A 393 -13.27 0.29 9.26
C GLN A 393 -14.37 0.95 10.12
N ALA A 394 -14.53 0.53 11.38
CA ALA A 394 -15.49 1.16 12.29
C ALA A 394 -15.04 2.59 12.63
N PRO A 395 -15.95 3.59 12.68
CA PRO A 395 -15.60 4.98 12.94
C PRO A 395 -14.84 5.21 14.25
N TRP A 396 -15.03 4.34 15.23
CA TRP A 396 -14.39 4.40 16.53
C TRP A 396 -13.04 3.66 16.62
N TYR A 397 -12.65 2.90 15.57
CA TYR A 397 -11.49 2.02 15.64
C TYR A 397 -10.18 2.76 15.91
N ALA A 398 -9.92 3.88 15.26
CA ALA A 398 -8.68 4.64 15.42
C ALA A 398 -8.47 5.10 16.89
N GLU A 399 -9.54 5.56 17.55
CA GLU A 399 -9.47 5.91 18.97
C GLU A 399 -9.22 4.69 19.85
N TRP A 400 -9.86 3.57 19.52
CA TRP A 400 -9.63 2.31 20.23
C TRP A 400 -8.20 1.80 20.06
N GLU A 401 -7.67 1.82 18.85
CA GLU A 401 -6.32 1.34 18.54
C GLU A 401 -5.25 2.13 19.30
N LEU A 402 -5.40 3.45 19.36
CA LEU A 402 -4.49 4.31 20.15
C LEU A 402 -4.50 3.91 21.63
N TYR A 403 -5.68 3.72 22.22
CA TYR A 403 -5.82 3.25 23.60
C TYR A 403 -5.23 1.84 23.77
N ALA A 404 -5.51 0.93 22.83
CA ALA A 404 -5.07 -0.45 22.89
C ALA A 404 -3.55 -0.58 22.81
N ASN A 405 -2.87 0.25 22.00
CA ASN A 405 -1.41 0.31 21.98
C ASN A 405 -0.81 0.72 23.34
N GLY A 406 -1.41 1.67 24.06
CA GLY A 406 -0.95 2.06 25.39
C GLY A 406 -1.10 0.94 26.44
N VAL A 407 -2.20 0.20 26.36
CA VAL A 407 -2.41 -1.01 27.21
C VAL A 407 -1.40 -2.09 26.84
N LEU A 408 -1.18 -2.34 25.54
CA LEU A 408 -0.19 -3.30 25.04
C LEU A 408 1.21 -3.01 25.59
N GLN A 409 1.70 -1.77 25.48
CA GLN A 409 2.98 -1.37 26.06
C GLN A 409 3.03 -1.59 27.58
N SER A 410 1.92 -1.36 28.29
CA SER A 410 1.85 -1.60 29.72
C SER A 410 1.92 -3.09 30.08
N VAL A 411 1.34 -3.95 29.25
CA VAL A 411 1.43 -5.41 29.41
C VAL A 411 2.86 -5.89 29.10
N LEU A 412 3.42 -5.51 27.96
CA LEU A 412 4.77 -5.93 27.56
C LEU A 412 5.85 -5.42 28.53
N GLY A 413 5.61 -4.25 29.14
CA GLY A 413 6.47 -3.70 30.20
C GLY A 413 6.20 -4.27 31.58
N GLY A 414 5.34 -5.29 31.73
CA GLY A 414 5.05 -5.97 32.99
C GLY A 414 4.23 -5.17 34.02
N ARG A 415 3.66 -4.00 33.63
CA ARG A 415 2.85 -3.15 34.51
C ARG A 415 1.39 -3.61 34.62
N VAL A 416 0.88 -4.31 33.63
CA VAL A 416 -0.49 -4.83 33.54
C VAL A 416 -0.41 -6.29 33.16
N LYS A 417 -1.22 -7.14 33.80
CA LYS A 417 -1.31 -8.56 33.44
C LYS A 417 -2.02 -8.72 32.09
N PRO A 418 -1.65 -9.72 31.27
CA PRO A 418 -2.34 -9.97 30.00
C PRO A 418 -3.85 -10.07 30.09
N GLU A 419 -4.37 -10.75 31.14
CA GLU A 419 -5.81 -10.91 31.39
C GLU A 419 -6.52 -9.58 31.64
N ASP A 420 -5.89 -8.68 32.40
CA ASP A 420 -6.42 -7.34 32.66
C ASP A 420 -6.33 -6.47 31.42
N GLY A 421 -5.27 -6.62 30.62
CA GLY A 421 -5.07 -5.92 29.35
C GLY A 421 -6.18 -6.24 28.34
N VAL A 422 -6.47 -7.52 28.12
CA VAL A 422 -7.55 -7.92 27.18
C VAL A 422 -8.93 -7.50 27.68
N LYS A 423 -9.15 -7.46 28.99
CA LYS A 423 -10.38 -6.90 29.55
C LYS A 423 -10.52 -5.42 29.24
N GLN A 424 -9.46 -4.64 29.43
CA GLN A 424 -9.43 -3.20 29.11
C GLN A 424 -9.71 -2.97 27.62
N TRP A 425 -9.16 -3.79 26.72
CA TRP A 425 -9.44 -3.71 25.28
C TRP A 425 -10.92 -3.94 24.96
N SER A 426 -11.52 -4.99 25.54
CA SER A 426 -12.95 -5.30 25.35
C SER A 426 -13.85 -4.18 25.86
N ASP A 427 -13.61 -3.72 27.09
CA ASP A 427 -14.43 -2.68 27.75
C ASP A 427 -14.37 -1.36 26.95
N LYS A 428 -13.18 -0.97 26.50
CA LYS A 428 -13.00 0.25 25.67
C LYS A 428 -13.67 0.13 24.31
N ALA A 429 -13.58 -1.02 23.65
CA ALA A 429 -14.24 -1.26 22.36
C ALA A 429 -15.77 -1.11 22.48
N LYS A 430 -16.37 -1.74 23.49
CA LYS A 430 -17.81 -1.64 23.78
C LYS A 430 -18.24 -0.21 24.11
N GLN A 431 -17.46 0.48 24.95
CA GLN A 431 -17.71 1.89 25.30
C GLN A 431 -17.73 2.77 24.06
N LEU A 432 -16.74 2.64 23.18
CA LEU A 432 -16.63 3.44 21.97
C LEU A 432 -17.74 3.12 20.97
N ALA A 433 -18.00 1.83 20.71
CA ALA A 433 -19.07 1.42 19.81
C ALA A 433 -20.42 1.99 20.25
N ALA A 434 -20.75 1.92 21.54
CA ALA A 434 -21.99 2.49 22.10
C ALA A 434 -22.07 4.02 21.97
N ARG A 435 -20.93 4.73 22.09
CA ARG A 435 -20.86 6.19 21.92
C ARG A 435 -21.15 6.60 20.48
N TYR A 436 -20.53 5.91 19.51
CA TYR A 436 -20.68 6.24 18.07
C TYR A 436 -22.02 5.79 17.48
N GLN A 437 -22.75 4.87 18.11
CA GLN A 437 -24.12 4.52 17.73
C GLN A 437 -25.16 5.59 18.10
N LYS A 438 -24.83 6.47 19.04
CA LYS A 438 -25.72 7.54 19.52
C LYS A 438 -25.54 8.87 18.79
N GLN A 439 -24.54 8.95 17.93
CA GLN A 439 -24.25 10.08 17.03
C GLN A 439 -24.83 9.83 15.62
#